data_eecdf5e8a81ee36f485f9403dd999f07
#
_entry.id   eecdf5e8a81ee36f485f9403dd999f07
#
_cell.length_a   1.000
_cell.length_b   1.000
_cell.length_c   1.000
_cell.angle_alpha   90.00
_cell.angle_beta   90.00
_cell.angle_gamma   90.00
#
_symmetry.space_group_name_H-M   'P 1'
#
loop_
_entity.id
_entity.type
_entity.pdbx_description
1 polymer ?
#
loop_
_entity_poly.entity_id
_entity_poly.type
_entity_poly.pdbx_seq_one_letter_code
_entity_poly.pdbx_strand_id
1 'polypeptide(L)'
;MSKDPVPLKAVHHVEFYVGNAKQAAYYYRKAFGYNQIAYSGLETGDREKASYVLQQGRIKMVFSTPLNGNNELAEHIRRHGDGVKDIAFHVDDAKKCYEACIARGAKSAREPETLSDENGSVTKASIFTYGETLHSFISHDDYNGPFLPGFIENKVEGNNVGLKYIDHIVGNVELGKMEHWVNFYADVMGFSQIQAFSDEDIATE
;
A
#
# COMPACT_ATOMS: atom_id res chain seq x y z
N MET A 1 10.68 12.44 26.13
CA MET A 1 10.02 11.51 25.20
C MET A 1 10.48 11.85 23.79
N SER A 2 11.17 10.98 23.10
CA SER A 2 11.51 11.21 21.69
C SER A 2 10.19 11.22 20.93
N LYS A 3 9.94 12.31 20.18
CA LYS A 3 8.75 12.45 19.34
C LYS A 3 8.83 11.36 18.27
N ASP A 4 7.74 10.60 18.05
CA ASP A 4 7.66 9.58 17.01
C ASP A 4 8.17 10.20 15.68
N PRO A 5 9.20 9.61 15.05
CA PRO A 5 9.79 10.18 13.85
C PRO A 5 8.86 10.09 12.64
N VAL A 6 7.99 9.07 12.60
CA VAL A 6 7.06 8.79 11.49
C VAL A 6 5.69 8.48 12.07
N PRO A 7 4.93 9.51 12.48
CA PRO A 7 3.65 9.31 13.16
C PRO A 7 2.60 8.77 12.19
N LEU A 8 2.48 7.44 12.14
CA LEU A 8 1.50 6.74 11.33
C LEU A 8 0.13 6.77 12.03
N LYS A 9 -0.92 7.11 11.30
CA LYS A 9 -2.31 7.10 11.80
C LYS A 9 -3.02 5.78 11.58
N ALA A 10 -2.87 5.24 10.38
CA ALA A 10 -3.52 3.99 9.97
C ALA A 10 -2.88 3.46 8.67
N VAL A 11 -3.15 2.21 8.35
CA VAL A 11 -2.97 1.71 6.98
C VAL A 11 -4.01 2.41 6.10
N HIS A 12 -3.55 3.16 5.09
CA HIS A 12 -4.43 3.84 4.13
C HIS A 12 -5.01 2.83 3.13
N HIS A 13 -4.13 2.02 2.52
CA HIS A 13 -4.51 0.91 1.64
C HIS A 13 -3.33 -0.05 1.46
N VAL A 14 -3.64 -1.22 0.93
CA VAL A 14 -2.65 -2.17 0.40
C VAL A 14 -2.87 -2.30 -1.10
N GLU A 15 -1.84 -1.98 -1.91
CA GLU A 15 -1.88 -2.14 -3.36
C GLU A 15 -1.23 -3.45 -3.78
N PHE A 16 -1.95 -4.22 -4.56
CA PHE A 16 -1.50 -5.45 -5.19
C PHE A 16 -1.24 -5.19 -6.68
N TYR A 17 -0.08 -5.60 -7.16
CA TYR A 17 0.18 -5.72 -8.58
C TYR A 17 -0.23 -7.13 -9.00
N VAL A 18 -1.12 -7.22 -9.99
CA VAL A 18 -1.72 -8.49 -10.44
C VAL A 18 -1.82 -8.53 -11.96
N GLY A 19 -1.73 -9.74 -12.53
CA GLY A 19 -1.87 -9.94 -13.98
C GLY A 19 -3.24 -9.57 -14.51
N ASN A 20 -4.31 -9.66 -13.70
CA ASN A 20 -5.66 -9.25 -14.08
C ASN A 20 -6.42 -8.64 -12.90
N ALA A 21 -6.34 -7.31 -12.77
CA ALA A 21 -6.95 -6.57 -11.68
C ALA A 21 -8.49 -6.66 -11.65
N LYS A 22 -9.14 -6.71 -12.82
CA LYS A 22 -10.61 -6.87 -12.90
C LYS A 22 -11.07 -8.21 -12.33
N GLN A 23 -10.33 -9.27 -12.65
CA GLN A 23 -10.63 -10.62 -12.15
C GLN A 23 -10.34 -10.71 -10.63
N ALA A 24 -9.21 -10.17 -10.17
CA ALA A 24 -8.88 -10.12 -8.75
C ALA A 24 -9.94 -9.33 -7.97
N ALA A 25 -10.31 -8.13 -8.43
CA ALA A 25 -11.36 -7.32 -7.81
C ALA A 25 -12.71 -8.07 -7.76
N TYR A 26 -13.08 -8.77 -8.83
CA TYR A 26 -14.29 -9.60 -8.84
C TYR A 26 -14.23 -10.70 -7.79
N TYR A 27 -13.10 -11.42 -7.69
CA TYR A 27 -12.90 -12.48 -6.71
C TYR A 27 -13.04 -11.99 -5.27
N TYR A 28 -12.30 -10.94 -4.89
CA TYR A 28 -12.35 -10.40 -3.53
C TYR A 28 -13.71 -9.81 -3.18
N ARG A 29 -14.39 -9.21 -4.14
CA ARG A 29 -15.75 -8.73 -3.94
C ARG A 29 -16.74 -9.87 -3.70
N LYS A 30 -16.65 -10.99 -4.46
CA LYS A 30 -17.57 -12.11 -4.34
C LYS A 30 -17.23 -13.06 -3.19
N ALA A 31 -15.95 -13.37 -2.98
CA ALA A 31 -15.51 -14.31 -1.96
C ALA A 31 -15.42 -13.70 -0.57
N PHE A 32 -14.99 -12.42 -0.47
CA PHE A 32 -14.75 -11.75 0.80
C PHE A 32 -15.70 -10.57 1.08
N GLY A 33 -16.64 -10.30 0.19
CA GLY A 33 -17.70 -9.32 0.41
C GLY A 33 -17.27 -7.85 0.39
N TYR A 34 -16.15 -7.53 -0.28
CA TYR A 34 -15.73 -6.15 -0.47
C TYR A 34 -16.69 -5.39 -1.40
N ASN A 35 -16.88 -4.10 -1.15
CA ASN A 35 -17.47 -3.18 -2.12
C ASN A 35 -16.36 -2.61 -3.01
N GLN A 36 -16.58 -2.52 -4.30
CA GLN A 36 -15.75 -1.66 -5.16
C GLN A 36 -16.23 -0.22 -5.00
N ILE A 37 -15.30 0.72 -4.80
CA ILE A 37 -15.62 2.11 -4.53
C ILE A 37 -15.08 3.06 -5.60
N ALA A 38 -13.94 2.71 -6.22
CA ALA A 38 -13.29 3.58 -7.20
C ALA A 38 -12.56 2.77 -8.28
N TYR A 39 -12.24 3.45 -9.39
CA TYR A 39 -11.54 2.91 -10.55
C TYR A 39 -10.64 3.98 -11.17
N SER A 40 -9.50 3.56 -11.69
CA SER A 40 -8.66 4.33 -12.60
C SER A 40 -8.20 3.43 -13.75
N GLY A 41 -8.10 3.96 -14.97
CA GLY A 41 -7.70 3.22 -16.16
C GLY A 41 -7.89 4.05 -17.43
N LEU A 42 -8.08 3.39 -18.55
CA LEU A 42 -8.22 4.07 -19.86
C LEU A 42 -9.32 5.13 -19.87
N GLU A 43 -10.43 4.86 -19.19
CA GLU A 43 -11.59 5.74 -19.10
C GLU A 43 -11.31 7.01 -18.28
N THR A 44 -10.30 6.98 -17.43
CA THR A 44 -9.83 8.13 -16.63
C THR A 44 -8.55 8.74 -17.18
N GLY A 45 -8.05 8.24 -18.33
CA GLY A 45 -6.85 8.75 -18.99
C GLY A 45 -5.55 8.04 -18.57
N ASP A 46 -5.58 7.09 -17.63
CA ASP A 46 -4.40 6.29 -17.29
C ASP A 46 -4.17 5.22 -18.38
N ARG A 47 -3.06 5.34 -19.11
CA ARG A 47 -2.67 4.41 -20.18
C ARG A 47 -1.65 3.37 -19.74
N GLU A 48 -1.15 3.48 -18.54
CA GLU A 48 -0.10 2.60 -18.00
C GLU A 48 -0.69 1.44 -17.22
N LYS A 49 -1.75 1.71 -16.46
CA LYS A 49 -2.38 0.70 -15.59
C LYS A 49 -3.90 0.88 -15.48
N ALA A 50 -4.58 -0.20 -15.11
CA ALA A 50 -5.95 -0.15 -14.61
C ALA A 50 -5.99 -0.61 -13.16
N SER A 51 -6.66 0.16 -12.29
CA SER A 51 -6.69 -0.04 -10.86
C SER A 51 -8.12 -0.05 -10.32
N TYR A 52 -8.45 -1.04 -9.53
CA TYR A 52 -9.75 -1.20 -8.87
C TYR A 52 -9.57 -1.08 -7.36
N VAL A 53 -10.32 -0.18 -6.73
CA VAL A 53 -10.28 0.04 -5.29
C VAL A 53 -11.45 -0.65 -4.62
N LEU A 54 -11.15 -1.56 -3.72
CA LEU A 54 -12.12 -2.30 -2.93
C LEU A 54 -12.06 -1.86 -1.47
N GLN A 55 -13.24 -1.81 -0.83
CA GLN A 55 -13.34 -1.44 0.59
C GLN A 55 -14.31 -2.34 1.35
N GLN A 56 -13.93 -2.74 2.55
CA GLN A 56 -14.85 -3.27 3.56
C GLN A 56 -14.42 -2.76 4.95
N GLY A 57 -15.32 -2.14 5.69
CA GLY A 57 -14.96 -1.47 6.93
C GLY A 57 -13.89 -0.39 6.69
N ARG A 58 -12.78 -0.47 7.42
CA ARG A 58 -11.61 0.42 7.25
C ARG A 58 -10.53 -0.15 6.33
N ILE A 59 -10.75 -1.35 5.77
CA ILE A 59 -9.80 -2.00 4.87
C ILE A 59 -10.00 -1.48 3.46
N LYS A 60 -8.94 -0.96 2.84
CA LYS A 60 -8.90 -0.65 1.42
C LYS A 60 -7.84 -1.50 0.75
N MET A 61 -8.21 -2.18 -0.33
CA MET A 61 -7.33 -2.94 -1.21
C MET A 61 -7.38 -2.34 -2.60
N VAL A 62 -6.24 -2.17 -3.23
CA VAL A 62 -6.13 -1.71 -4.62
C VAL A 62 -5.54 -2.84 -5.45
N PHE A 63 -6.20 -3.20 -6.53
CA PHE A 63 -5.68 -4.18 -7.50
C PHE A 63 -5.35 -3.46 -8.78
N SER A 64 -4.07 -3.48 -9.16
CA SER A 64 -3.55 -2.79 -10.33
C SER A 64 -2.94 -3.78 -11.32
N THR A 65 -3.30 -3.64 -12.61
CA THR A 65 -2.77 -4.44 -13.70
C THR A 65 -2.15 -3.53 -14.76
N PRO A 66 -1.01 -3.92 -15.39
CA PRO A 66 -0.43 -3.13 -16.48
C PRO A 66 -1.32 -3.17 -17.72
N LEU A 67 -1.41 -2.05 -18.44
CA LEU A 67 -2.09 -1.96 -19.73
C LEU A 67 -1.12 -2.12 -20.91
N ASN A 68 0.18 -2.13 -20.63
CA ASN A 68 1.23 -2.45 -21.59
C ASN A 68 2.31 -3.32 -20.95
N GLY A 69 3.07 -4.06 -21.76
CA GLY A 69 4.08 -5.00 -21.29
C GLY A 69 5.44 -4.39 -20.93
N ASN A 70 5.62 -3.08 -21.10
CA ASN A 70 6.92 -2.40 -21.03
C ASN A 70 6.99 -1.36 -19.92
N ASN A 71 6.15 -1.47 -18.90
CA ASN A 71 6.18 -0.57 -17.75
C ASN A 71 6.71 -1.27 -16.46
N GLU A 72 6.99 -0.48 -15.43
CA GLU A 72 7.49 -0.96 -14.14
C GLU A 72 6.58 -2.02 -13.50
N LEU A 73 5.26 -1.87 -13.65
CA LEU A 73 4.28 -2.79 -13.08
C LEU A 73 4.33 -4.16 -13.76
N ALA A 74 4.42 -4.18 -15.10
CA ALA A 74 4.57 -5.43 -15.86
C ALA A 74 5.89 -6.15 -15.51
N GLU A 75 6.99 -5.39 -15.37
CA GLU A 75 8.29 -5.93 -14.96
C GLU A 75 8.23 -6.52 -13.54
N HIS A 76 7.57 -5.83 -12.61
CA HIS A 76 7.41 -6.32 -11.25
C HIS A 76 6.63 -7.65 -11.21
N ILE A 77 5.50 -7.74 -11.93
CA ILE A 77 4.72 -8.99 -12.01
C ILE A 77 5.51 -10.10 -12.68
N ARG A 78 6.27 -9.80 -13.72
CA ARG A 78 7.12 -10.81 -14.40
C ARG A 78 8.16 -11.39 -13.45
N ARG A 79 8.70 -10.59 -12.54
CA ARG A 79 9.74 -10.98 -11.59
C ARG A 79 9.20 -11.67 -10.35
N HIS A 80 8.10 -11.17 -9.79
CA HIS A 80 7.59 -11.57 -8.48
C HIS A 80 6.24 -12.32 -8.54
N GLY A 81 5.56 -12.31 -9.68
CA GLY A 81 4.17 -12.77 -9.78
C GLY A 81 3.19 -11.74 -9.20
N ASP A 82 1.96 -12.19 -8.99
CA ASP A 82 0.92 -11.40 -8.34
C ASP A 82 1.24 -11.26 -6.84
N GLY A 83 1.20 -10.04 -6.30
CA GLY A 83 1.53 -9.82 -4.90
C GLY A 83 1.37 -8.38 -4.44
N VAL A 84 1.64 -8.15 -3.15
CA VAL A 84 1.65 -6.82 -2.56
C VAL A 84 2.82 -6.01 -3.10
N LYS A 85 2.52 -4.83 -3.62
CA LYS A 85 3.51 -3.84 -4.06
C LYS A 85 3.69 -2.72 -3.05
N ASP A 86 2.61 -2.21 -2.48
CA ASP A 86 2.65 -1.03 -1.62
C ASP A 86 1.77 -1.21 -0.39
N ILE A 87 2.33 -0.95 0.77
CA ILE A 87 1.59 -0.80 2.02
C ILE A 87 1.62 0.69 2.34
N ALA A 88 0.53 1.38 2.01
CA ALA A 88 0.42 2.82 2.17
C ALA A 88 -0.14 3.20 3.53
N PHE A 89 0.46 4.21 4.16
CA PHE A 89 0.06 4.73 5.46
C PHE A 89 -0.55 6.12 5.34
N HIS A 90 -1.63 6.34 6.07
CA HIS A 90 -2.19 7.66 6.30
C HIS A 90 -1.35 8.39 7.35
N VAL A 91 -0.91 9.60 7.02
CA VAL A 91 -0.12 10.48 7.88
C VAL A 91 -0.63 11.92 7.82
N ASP A 92 -0.22 12.77 8.75
CA ASP A 92 -0.56 14.20 8.70
C ASP A 92 0.24 14.96 7.63
N ASP A 93 1.49 14.55 7.39
CA ASP A 93 2.42 15.23 6.50
C ASP A 93 3.33 14.21 5.83
N ALA A 94 2.99 13.81 4.61
CA ALA A 94 3.70 12.78 3.85
C ALA A 94 5.16 13.18 3.56
N LYS A 95 5.41 14.46 3.29
CA LYS A 95 6.75 14.98 3.03
C LYS A 95 7.65 14.85 4.27
N LYS A 96 7.17 15.27 5.44
CA LYS A 96 7.95 15.14 6.69
C LYS A 96 8.24 13.69 7.06
N CYS A 97 7.26 12.79 6.91
CA CYS A 97 7.47 11.36 7.16
C CYS A 97 8.53 10.78 6.22
N TYR A 98 8.45 11.08 4.93
CA TYR A 98 9.43 10.68 3.94
C TYR A 98 10.83 11.23 4.29
N GLU A 99 10.97 12.52 4.51
CA GLU A 99 12.26 13.17 4.85
C GLU A 99 12.87 12.55 6.12
N ALA A 100 12.03 12.24 7.12
CA ALA A 100 12.47 11.58 8.34
C ALA A 100 13.01 10.17 8.08
N CYS A 101 12.38 9.40 7.19
CA CYS A 101 12.85 8.06 6.78
C CYS A 101 14.17 8.15 5.99
N ILE A 102 14.26 9.06 5.01
CA ILE A 102 15.48 9.26 4.21
C ILE A 102 16.66 9.67 5.09
N ALA A 103 16.46 10.59 6.02
CA ALA A 103 17.50 11.02 6.97
C ALA A 103 18.01 9.87 7.86
N ARG A 104 17.24 8.77 8.01
CA ARG A 104 17.57 7.56 8.75
C ARG A 104 18.05 6.40 7.88
N GLY A 105 18.29 6.66 6.58
CA GLY A 105 18.88 5.68 5.68
C GLY A 105 17.87 4.88 4.82
N ALA A 106 16.60 5.26 4.78
CA ALA A 106 15.67 4.69 3.82
C ALA A 106 16.10 5.02 2.38
N LYS A 107 15.85 4.10 1.46
CA LYS A 107 16.03 4.32 0.03
C LYS A 107 14.76 4.93 -0.55
N SER A 108 14.90 6.08 -1.25
CA SER A 108 13.79 6.72 -1.96
C SER A 108 13.26 5.84 -3.07
N ALA A 109 11.95 5.67 -3.12
CA ALA A 109 11.24 5.07 -4.24
C ALA A 109 10.51 6.15 -5.06
N ARG A 110 9.86 7.10 -4.38
CA ARG A 110 9.22 8.28 -4.99
C ARG A 110 9.37 9.46 -4.05
N GLU A 111 9.89 10.56 -4.57
CA GLU A 111 9.96 11.82 -3.83
C GLU A 111 8.55 12.37 -3.56
N PRO A 112 8.39 13.27 -2.57
CA PRO A 112 7.10 13.87 -2.28
C PRO A 112 6.51 14.60 -3.49
N GLU A 113 5.32 14.20 -3.88
CA GLU A 113 4.56 14.77 -5.00
C GLU A 113 3.15 15.10 -4.54
N THR A 114 2.65 16.27 -4.94
CA THR A 114 1.26 16.66 -4.74
C THR A 114 0.45 16.32 -5.99
N LEU A 115 -0.49 15.40 -5.84
CA LEU A 115 -1.47 15.02 -6.83
C LEU A 115 -2.75 15.82 -6.58
N SER A 116 -3.42 16.31 -7.62
CA SER A 116 -4.66 17.08 -7.49
C SER A 116 -5.63 16.82 -8.64
N ASP A 117 -6.91 16.93 -8.33
CA ASP A 117 -8.01 16.97 -9.27
C ASP A 117 -9.10 17.94 -8.75
N GLU A 118 -10.29 17.90 -9.33
CA GLU A 118 -11.43 18.74 -8.93
C GLU A 118 -11.90 18.52 -7.47
N ASN A 119 -11.49 17.43 -6.83
CA ASN A 119 -11.88 17.09 -5.46
C ASN A 119 -10.84 17.52 -4.41
N GLY A 120 -9.77 18.19 -4.82
CA GLY A 120 -8.70 18.66 -3.94
C GLY A 120 -7.34 18.05 -4.21
N SER A 121 -6.49 17.99 -3.19
CA SER A 121 -5.11 17.55 -3.30
C SER A 121 -4.71 16.51 -2.26
N VAL A 122 -3.74 15.67 -2.62
CA VAL A 122 -3.11 14.64 -1.79
C VAL A 122 -1.61 14.72 -2.01
N THR A 123 -0.83 14.75 -0.94
CA THR A 123 0.62 14.57 -1.05
C THR A 123 0.99 13.11 -0.80
N LYS A 124 1.75 12.53 -1.73
CA LYS A 124 2.26 11.14 -1.66
C LYS A 124 3.77 11.12 -1.78
N ALA A 125 4.44 10.27 -0.99
CA ALA A 125 5.85 9.95 -1.10
C ALA A 125 6.06 8.47 -0.76
N SER A 126 7.16 7.83 -1.22
CA SER A 126 7.36 6.40 -0.98
C SER A 126 8.83 6.06 -0.76
N ILE A 127 9.06 5.06 0.09
CA ILE A 127 10.36 4.45 0.33
C ILE A 127 10.33 2.97 -0.06
N PHE A 128 11.49 2.42 -0.44
CA PHE A 128 11.66 0.99 -0.63
C PHE A 128 11.76 0.26 0.70
N THR A 129 11.22 -0.97 0.70
CA THR A 129 11.41 -1.95 1.76
C THR A 129 11.94 -3.27 1.15
N TYR A 130 11.75 -4.40 1.83
CA TYR A 130 12.16 -5.71 1.32
C TYR A 130 11.40 -6.11 0.05
N GLY A 131 12.03 -6.94 -0.79
CA GLY A 131 11.40 -7.55 -1.97
C GLY A 131 10.91 -6.55 -3.02
N GLU A 132 11.49 -5.36 -3.10
CA GLU A 132 11.04 -4.27 -4.00
C GLU A 132 9.61 -3.79 -3.68
N THR A 133 9.08 -4.11 -2.50
CA THR A 133 7.84 -3.52 -1.98
C THR A 133 8.07 -2.09 -1.51
N LEU A 134 6.98 -1.36 -1.36
CA LEU A 134 7.00 0.05 -0.98
C LEU A 134 6.27 0.29 0.33
N HIS A 135 6.68 1.34 1.02
CA HIS A 135 5.83 2.05 1.97
C HIS A 135 5.58 3.44 1.46
N SER A 136 4.31 3.73 1.17
CA SER A 136 3.87 5.07 0.80
C SER A 136 3.29 5.81 1.99
N PHE A 137 3.62 7.10 2.09
CA PHE A 137 3.00 8.04 3.02
C PHE A 137 2.01 8.89 2.26
N ILE A 138 0.79 9.02 2.79
CA ILE A 138 -0.30 9.75 2.15
C ILE A 138 -0.90 10.73 3.15
N SER A 139 -0.85 12.01 2.82
CA SER A 139 -1.58 13.05 3.51
C SER A 139 -2.69 13.61 2.62
N HIS A 140 -3.91 13.59 3.14
CA HIS A 140 -5.05 14.22 2.51
C HIS A 140 -5.07 15.69 2.92
N ASP A 141 -4.61 16.57 2.04
CA ASP A 141 -4.49 17.98 2.35
C ASP A 141 -5.88 18.62 2.45
N ASP A 142 -6.66 18.56 1.35
CA ASP A 142 -8.05 19.01 1.28
C ASP A 142 -8.92 18.07 0.41
N TYR A 143 -8.44 16.85 0.14
CA TYR A 143 -9.04 15.93 -0.80
C TYR A 143 -10.32 15.28 -0.28
N ASN A 144 -11.41 15.39 -1.06
CA ASN A 144 -12.74 14.83 -0.77
C ASN A 144 -13.25 13.86 -1.85
N GLY A 145 -12.36 13.37 -2.73
CA GLY A 145 -12.70 12.42 -3.78
C GLY A 145 -12.83 10.98 -3.29
N PRO A 146 -13.16 10.04 -4.21
CA PRO A 146 -13.49 8.66 -3.84
C PRO A 146 -12.32 7.85 -3.28
N PHE A 147 -11.08 8.20 -3.68
CA PHE A 147 -9.88 7.48 -3.22
C PHE A 147 -8.61 8.33 -3.27
N LEU A 148 -8.07 8.60 -4.45
CA LEU A 148 -6.92 9.46 -4.73
C LEU A 148 -7.21 10.23 -6.03
N PRO A 149 -6.52 11.36 -6.30
CA PRO A 149 -6.64 12.06 -7.57
C PRO A 149 -6.40 11.15 -8.76
N GLY A 150 -7.22 11.30 -9.82
CA GLY A 150 -7.22 10.45 -11.00
C GLY A 150 -8.09 9.20 -10.90
N PHE A 151 -8.73 8.95 -9.75
CA PHE A 151 -9.74 7.89 -9.60
C PHE A 151 -11.14 8.48 -9.67
N ILE A 152 -12.01 7.79 -10.40
CA ILE A 152 -13.45 8.09 -10.42
C ILE A 152 -14.22 7.17 -9.49
N GLU A 153 -15.36 7.63 -9.00
CA GLU A 153 -16.28 6.78 -8.28
C GLU A 153 -16.79 5.65 -9.19
N ASN A 154 -16.69 4.41 -8.73
CA ASN A 154 -17.18 3.23 -9.45
C ASN A 154 -17.71 2.22 -8.43
N LYS A 155 -18.96 2.42 -8.01
CA LYS A 155 -19.58 1.63 -6.96
C LYS A 155 -20.16 0.32 -7.49
N VAL A 156 -19.67 -0.78 -6.94
CA VAL A 156 -20.26 -2.11 -7.12
C VAL A 156 -20.33 -2.80 -5.77
N GLU A 157 -21.53 -3.09 -5.32
CA GLU A 157 -21.75 -3.69 -4.02
C GLU A 157 -21.25 -5.13 -3.93
N GLY A 158 -20.69 -5.47 -2.78
CA GLY A 158 -20.36 -6.81 -2.33
C GLY A 158 -21.35 -7.29 -1.27
N ASN A 159 -21.15 -8.51 -0.81
CA ASN A 159 -21.93 -9.07 0.29
C ASN A 159 -21.09 -9.03 1.57
N ASN A 160 -21.14 -7.90 2.29
CA ASN A 160 -20.34 -7.64 3.49
C ASN A 160 -20.36 -8.82 4.46
N VAL A 161 -19.18 -9.37 4.76
CA VAL A 161 -19.00 -10.51 5.68
C VAL A 161 -18.46 -10.10 7.06
N GLY A 162 -18.36 -8.79 7.34
CA GLY A 162 -18.01 -8.26 8.65
C GLY A 162 -16.53 -7.99 8.89
N LEU A 163 -15.69 -7.95 7.85
CA LEU A 163 -14.29 -7.52 7.97
C LEU A 163 -14.24 -6.05 8.39
N LYS A 164 -13.40 -5.71 9.36
CA LYS A 164 -13.40 -4.38 9.99
C LYS A 164 -12.14 -3.56 9.71
N TYR A 165 -10.97 -4.15 9.91
CA TYR A 165 -9.67 -3.48 9.77
C TYR A 165 -8.57 -4.52 9.50
N ILE A 166 -7.41 -4.07 9.03
CA ILE A 166 -6.21 -4.88 8.93
C ILE A 166 -5.59 -4.95 10.31
N ASP A 167 -5.56 -6.15 10.90
CA ASP A 167 -5.00 -6.38 12.21
C ASP A 167 -3.48 -6.32 12.18
N HIS A 168 -2.85 -7.06 11.27
CA HIS A 168 -1.42 -7.08 11.03
C HIS A 168 -1.09 -7.44 9.58
N ILE A 169 0.13 -7.17 9.18
CA ILE A 169 0.67 -7.53 7.87
C ILE A 169 1.99 -8.24 8.10
N VAL A 170 2.14 -9.43 7.51
CA VAL A 170 3.35 -10.24 7.62
C VAL A 170 4.19 -10.09 6.38
N GLY A 171 5.49 -9.88 6.55
CA GLY A 171 6.47 -9.85 5.48
C GLY A 171 7.48 -10.97 5.62
N ASN A 172 7.71 -11.74 4.55
CA ASN A 172 8.81 -12.68 4.48
C ASN A 172 10.04 -11.97 3.93
N VAL A 173 11.17 -12.26 4.52
CA VAL A 173 12.47 -11.71 4.14
C VAL A 173 13.46 -12.84 3.82
N GLU A 174 14.59 -12.51 3.22
CA GLU A 174 15.62 -13.49 2.88
C GLU A 174 16.15 -14.18 4.15
N LEU A 175 16.57 -15.44 3.99
CA LEU A 175 17.14 -16.22 5.09
C LEU A 175 18.31 -15.47 5.76
N GLY A 176 18.25 -15.34 7.07
CA GLY A 176 19.24 -14.63 7.88
C GLY A 176 19.16 -13.10 7.82
N LYS A 177 18.12 -12.52 7.21
CA LYS A 177 17.91 -11.07 7.11
C LYS A 177 16.84 -10.52 8.07
N MET A 178 16.25 -11.35 8.91
CA MET A 178 15.20 -10.92 9.84
C MET A 178 15.66 -9.75 10.73
N GLU A 179 16.82 -9.88 11.37
CA GLU A 179 17.37 -8.83 12.24
C GLU A 179 17.64 -7.51 11.49
N HIS A 180 18.15 -7.61 10.26
CA HIS A 180 18.35 -6.44 9.41
C HIS A 180 17.04 -5.67 9.19
N TRP A 181 15.95 -6.37 8.90
CA TRP A 181 14.66 -5.73 8.65
C TRP A 181 13.96 -5.29 9.93
N VAL A 182 14.12 -6.01 11.04
CA VAL A 182 13.67 -5.55 12.36
C VAL A 182 14.32 -4.21 12.70
N ASN A 183 15.64 -4.11 12.53
CA ASN A 183 16.39 -2.86 12.75
C ASN A 183 15.97 -1.76 11.78
N PHE A 184 15.73 -2.08 10.51
CA PHE A 184 15.19 -1.11 9.55
C PHE A 184 13.87 -0.50 10.05
N TYR A 185 12.91 -1.30 10.48
CA TYR A 185 11.64 -0.78 10.98
C TYR A 185 11.79 0.01 12.27
N ALA A 186 12.69 -0.40 13.15
CA ALA A 186 12.98 0.33 14.39
C ALA A 186 13.68 1.67 14.12
N ASP A 187 14.76 1.66 13.37
CA ASP A 187 15.63 2.81 13.18
C ASP A 187 15.05 3.83 12.18
N VAL A 188 14.47 3.34 11.10
CA VAL A 188 13.94 4.18 10.02
C VAL A 188 12.52 4.67 10.31
N MET A 189 11.62 3.76 10.67
CA MET A 189 10.21 4.06 10.85
C MET A 189 9.79 4.28 12.30
N GLY A 190 10.66 3.99 13.27
CA GLY A 190 10.36 4.17 14.69
C GLY A 190 9.47 3.10 15.29
N PHE A 191 9.37 1.92 14.67
CA PHE A 191 8.60 0.81 15.20
C PHE A 191 9.28 0.19 16.41
N SER A 192 8.49 -0.37 17.32
CA SER A 192 8.99 -1.11 18.48
C SER A 192 8.74 -2.59 18.29
N GLN A 193 9.74 -3.41 18.55
CA GLN A 193 9.56 -4.85 18.60
C GLN A 193 8.74 -5.22 19.86
N ILE A 194 7.58 -5.83 19.66
CA ILE A 194 6.69 -6.24 20.76
C ILE A 194 7.08 -7.64 21.25
N GLN A 195 7.34 -8.56 20.30
CA GLN A 195 7.64 -9.96 20.60
C GLN A 195 8.56 -10.54 19.52
N ALA A 196 9.39 -11.49 19.89
CA ALA A 196 10.15 -12.32 18.97
C ALA A 196 9.83 -13.78 19.23
N PHE A 197 9.77 -14.58 18.17
CA PHE A 197 9.71 -16.04 18.24
C PHE A 197 10.91 -16.62 17.51
N SER A 198 11.56 -17.60 18.10
CA SER A 198 12.61 -18.39 17.46
C SER A 198 12.03 -19.71 16.93
N ASP A 199 12.81 -20.41 16.10
CA ASP A 199 12.44 -21.73 15.60
C ASP A 199 12.23 -22.75 16.77
N GLU A 200 12.81 -22.48 17.95
CA GLU A 200 12.62 -23.27 19.15
C GLU A 200 11.26 -23.01 19.82
N ASP A 201 10.67 -21.83 19.59
CA ASP A 201 9.37 -21.43 20.16
C ASP A 201 8.18 -21.90 19.29
N ILE A 202 8.43 -22.20 18.02
CA ILE A 202 7.40 -22.60 17.05
C ILE A 202 7.73 -23.99 16.51
N ALA A 203 7.19 -25.03 17.18
CA ALA A 203 7.24 -26.38 16.63
C ALA A 203 6.24 -26.49 15.46
N THR A 204 6.72 -26.40 14.23
CA THR A 204 5.99 -26.87 13.04
C THR A 204 6.44 -28.28 12.74
N GLU A 205 5.57 -29.27 12.98
CA GLU A 205 5.74 -30.63 12.44
C GLU A 205 5.59 -30.63 10.93
#